data_977e671dd56b446fa36175b6f2c9f1e4
#
_entry.id   977e671dd56b446fa36175b6f2c9f1e4
#
_cell.length_a   1.000
_cell.length_b   1.000
_cell.length_c   1.000
_cell.angle_alpha   90.00
_cell.angle_beta   90.00
_cell.angle_gamma   90.00
#
_symmetry.space_group_name_H-M   'P 1'
#
loop_
_entity.id
_entity.type
_entity.pdbx_description
1 polymer ?
#
loop_
_entity_poly.entity_id
_entity_poly.type
_entity_poly.pdbx_seq_one_letter_code
_entity_poly.pdbx_strand_id
1 'polypeptide(L)'
;MNGFSERAAPRRLLRLLPLLSLLAFLSVWHLAALCTDLLATPLDTAKALAGMLFFPTSKVTLLHHVWASLCRVLAAYALAIAAGVLLGVLFGWSRRFHDYCYPIFELLRPIPPIAWIPLIIMWLGIGEPSKIAVCFIGSVVP
;
A
#
# COMPACT_ATOMS: atom_id res chain seq x y z
N MET A 1 -42.23 -14.25 23.17
CA MET A 1 -42.57 -14.52 21.76
C MET A 1 -42.76 -13.17 21.08
N ASN A 2 -41.69 -12.55 20.58
CA ASN A 2 -41.77 -11.31 19.81
C ASN A 2 -41.06 -11.55 18.50
N GLY A 3 -41.89 -11.82 17.47
CA GLY A 3 -41.43 -11.93 16.11
C GLY A 3 -41.03 -10.55 15.58
N PHE A 4 -39.72 -10.28 15.52
CA PHE A 4 -39.17 -9.25 14.66
C PHE A 4 -39.41 -9.71 13.21
N SER A 5 -40.47 -9.21 12.58
CA SER A 5 -40.63 -9.33 11.15
C SER A 5 -39.51 -8.52 10.50
N GLU A 6 -38.44 -9.19 10.07
CA GLU A 6 -37.48 -8.64 9.12
C GLU A 6 -38.25 -8.26 7.84
N ARG A 7 -38.61 -6.99 7.73
CA ARG A 7 -39.07 -6.41 6.47
C ARG A 7 -37.90 -6.52 5.49
N ALA A 8 -37.89 -7.56 4.70
CA ALA A 8 -36.94 -7.73 3.61
C ALA A 8 -37.02 -6.48 2.71
N ALA A 9 -36.02 -5.63 2.81
CA ALA A 9 -35.92 -4.45 1.96
C ALA A 9 -36.00 -4.88 0.49
N PRO A 10 -36.79 -4.18 -0.35
CA PRO A 10 -36.98 -4.59 -1.74
C PRO A 10 -35.61 -4.67 -2.44
N ARG A 11 -35.34 -5.78 -3.12
CA ARG A 11 -34.05 -6.07 -3.77
C ARG A 11 -33.53 -4.95 -4.67
N ARG A 12 -34.41 -4.07 -5.15
CA ARG A 12 -34.06 -2.86 -5.91
C ARG A 12 -33.40 -1.80 -5.02
N LEU A 13 -33.84 -1.65 -3.77
CA LEU A 13 -33.25 -0.70 -2.80
C LEU A 13 -31.83 -1.15 -2.43
N LEU A 14 -31.62 -2.43 -2.25
CA LEU A 14 -30.28 -3.00 -1.95
C LEU A 14 -29.28 -2.78 -3.08
N ARG A 15 -29.74 -2.68 -4.33
CA ARG A 15 -28.86 -2.35 -5.48
C ARG A 15 -28.50 -0.87 -5.57
N LEU A 16 -29.29 0.01 -4.97
CA LEU A 16 -29.02 1.46 -4.97
C LEU A 16 -28.13 1.88 -3.79
N LEU A 17 -28.05 1.08 -2.74
CA LEU A 17 -27.23 1.36 -1.56
C LEU A 17 -25.75 1.64 -1.90
N PRO A 18 -25.06 0.86 -2.74
CA PRO A 18 -23.66 1.15 -3.08
C PRO A 18 -23.51 2.46 -3.88
N LEU A 19 -24.48 2.79 -4.73
CA LEU A 19 -24.48 4.07 -5.44
C LEU A 19 -24.70 5.24 -4.48
N LEU A 20 -25.65 5.12 -3.55
CA LEU A 20 -25.91 6.11 -2.52
C LEU A 20 -24.69 6.31 -1.60
N SER A 21 -24.04 5.23 -1.18
CA SER A 21 -22.83 5.32 -0.35
C SER A 21 -21.67 5.99 -1.10
N LEU A 22 -21.49 5.70 -2.39
CA LEU A 22 -20.48 6.35 -3.22
C LEU A 22 -20.75 7.84 -3.39
N LEU A 23 -22.02 8.21 -3.67
CA LEU A 23 -22.43 9.62 -3.79
C LEU A 23 -22.27 10.37 -2.46
N ALA A 24 -22.65 9.74 -1.34
CA ALA A 24 -22.45 10.31 -0.01
C ALA A 24 -20.97 10.53 0.28
N PHE A 25 -20.10 9.54 -0.02
CA PHE A 25 -18.68 9.67 0.14
C PHE A 25 -18.08 10.81 -0.70
N LEU A 26 -18.44 10.88 -1.99
CA LEU A 26 -17.97 11.96 -2.87
C LEU A 26 -18.45 13.34 -2.42
N SER A 27 -19.68 13.43 -1.89
CA SER A 27 -20.22 14.67 -1.35
C SER A 27 -19.48 15.12 -0.10
N VAL A 28 -19.23 14.21 0.83
CA VAL A 28 -18.45 14.51 2.06
C VAL A 28 -17.03 14.92 1.69
N TRP A 29 -16.38 14.21 0.77
CA TRP A 29 -15.05 14.58 0.29
C TRP A 29 -15.06 15.98 -0.36
N HIS A 30 -16.02 16.26 -1.23
CA HIS A 30 -16.14 17.57 -1.89
C HIS A 30 -16.33 18.70 -0.87
N LEU A 31 -17.21 18.51 0.10
CA LEU A 31 -17.44 19.49 1.17
C LEU A 31 -16.18 19.68 2.04
N ALA A 32 -15.50 18.61 2.41
CA ALA A 32 -14.26 18.70 3.16
C ALA A 32 -13.18 19.47 2.38
N ALA A 33 -13.08 19.25 1.07
CA ALA A 33 -12.13 19.96 0.20
C ALA A 33 -12.47 21.46 0.06
N LEU A 34 -13.74 21.83 0.15
CA LEU A 34 -14.14 23.25 0.16
C LEU A 34 -13.85 23.95 1.50
N CYS A 35 -13.81 23.18 2.60
CA CYS A 35 -13.53 23.70 3.93
C CYS A 35 -12.03 23.81 4.25
N THR A 36 -11.16 23.17 3.46
CA THR A 36 -9.72 23.12 3.74
C THR A 36 -8.93 23.27 2.44
N ASP A 37 -7.93 24.15 2.43
CA ASP A 37 -7.00 24.31 1.29
C ASP A 37 -6.02 23.12 1.14
N LEU A 38 -6.08 22.16 2.06
CA LEU A 38 -5.16 21.00 2.09
C LEU A 38 -5.62 19.85 1.21
N LEU A 39 -6.91 19.79 0.83
CA LEU A 39 -7.50 18.70 0.08
C LEU A 39 -7.93 19.17 -1.31
N ALA A 40 -7.48 18.47 -2.35
CA ALA A 40 -7.98 18.67 -3.70
C ALA A 40 -9.43 18.19 -3.82
N THR A 41 -10.25 18.90 -4.61
CA THR A 41 -11.62 18.45 -4.89
C THR A 41 -11.61 17.17 -5.75
N PRO A 42 -12.67 16.34 -5.70
CA PRO A 42 -12.79 15.17 -6.58
C PRO A 42 -12.65 15.51 -8.06
N LEU A 43 -13.17 16.66 -8.46
CA LEU A 43 -13.12 17.13 -9.85
C LEU A 43 -11.69 17.52 -10.25
N ASP A 44 -10.95 18.23 -9.39
CA ASP A 44 -9.57 18.63 -9.67
C ASP A 44 -8.65 17.43 -9.70
N THR A 45 -8.89 16.44 -8.83
CA THR A 45 -8.20 15.15 -8.85
C THR A 45 -8.43 14.41 -10.18
N ALA A 46 -9.68 14.37 -10.65
CA ALA A 46 -10.01 13.75 -11.94
C ALA A 46 -9.37 14.49 -13.12
N LYS A 47 -9.38 15.83 -13.10
CA LYS A 47 -8.70 16.66 -14.14
C LYS A 47 -7.19 16.45 -14.13
N ALA A 48 -6.56 16.42 -12.95
CA ALA A 48 -5.15 16.16 -12.80
C ALA A 48 -4.77 14.77 -13.33
N LEU A 49 -5.57 13.75 -13.01
CA LEU A 49 -5.38 12.39 -13.53
C LEU A 49 -5.49 12.35 -15.06
N ALA A 50 -6.51 12.97 -15.63
CA ALA A 50 -6.69 13.06 -17.07
C ALA A 50 -5.51 13.84 -17.72
N GLY A 51 -5.08 14.94 -17.11
CA GLY A 51 -3.91 15.70 -17.55
C GLY A 51 -2.64 14.85 -17.56
N MET A 52 -2.38 14.06 -16.53
CA MET A 52 -1.22 13.17 -16.46
C MET A 52 -1.26 12.03 -17.49
N LEU A 53 -2.46 11.59 -17.88
CA LEU A 53 -2.64 10.53 -18.88
C LEU A 53 -2.44 11.05 -20.32
N PHE A 54 -3.04 12.21 -20.63
CA PHE A 54 -3.13 12.70 -22.01
C PHE A 54 -2.13 13.83 -22.33
N PHE A 55 -1.76 14.62 -21.32
CA PHE A 55 -0.87 15.77 -21.46
C PHE A 55 0.22 15.71 -20.38
N PRO A 56 1.40 15.16 -20.68
CA PRO A 56 2.49 15.13 -19.71
C PRO A 56 2.92 16.57 -19.37
N THR A 57 2.48 17.06 -18.24
CA THR A 57 2.79 18.42 -17.74
C THR A 57 4.24 18.53 -17.25
N SER A 58 4.86 17.42 -16.90
CA SER A 58 6.27 17.25 -16.65
C SER A 58 6.83 16.24 -17.66
N LYS A 59 8.14 16.30 -17.95
CA LYS A 59 8.85 15.44 -18.92
C LYS A 59 8.64 13.92 -18.75
N VAL A 60 7.78 13.53 -17.80
CA VAL A 60 7.55 12.13 -17.41
C VAL A 60 6.05 11.84 -17.41
N THR A 61 5.63 10.84 -18.17
CA THR A 61 4.24 10.38 -18.24
C THR A 61 3.86 9.55 -17.00
N LEU A 62 2.56 9.50 -16.68
CA LEU A 62 2.03 8.63 -15.61
C LEU A 62 2.46 7.16 -15.82
N LEU A 63 2.47 6.69 -17.07
CA LEU A 63 2.89 5.35 -17.43
C LEU A 63 4.35 5.07 -17.03
N HIS A 64 5.24 6.04 -17.19
CA HIS A 64 6.63 5.92 -16.76
C HIS A 64 6.75 5.80 -15.23
N HIS A 65 5.97 6.58 -14.47
CA HIS A 65 5.93 6.47 -13.01
C HIS A 65 5.41 5.09 -12.55
N VAL A 66 4.36 4.59 -13.20
CA VAL A 66 3.82 3.25 -12.93
C VAL A 66 4.87 2.17 -13.24
N TRP A 67 5.53 2.27 -14.40
CA TRP A 67 6.58 1.33 -14.79
C TRP A 67 7.76 1.33 -13.83
N ALA A 68 8.27 2.51 -13.46
CA ALA A 68 9.36 2.64 -12.51
C ALA A 68 8.99 2.08 -11.14
N SER A 69 7.76 2.29 -10.67
CA SER A 69 7.26 1.73 -9.42
C SER A 69 7.14 0.21 -9.49
N LEU A 70 6.64 -0.32 -10.60
CA LEU A 70 6.50 -1.76 -10.82
C LEU A 70 7.88 -2.46 -10.83
N CYS A 71 8.84 -1.92 -11.58
CA CYS A 71 10.20 -2.46 -11.61
C CYS A 71 10.85 -2.48 -10.22
N ARG A 72 10.64 -1.42 -9.43
CA ARG A 72 11.16 -1.33 -8.06
C ARG A 72 10.54 -2.40 -7.15
N VAL A 73 9.22 -2.55 -7.19
CA VAL A 73 8.52 -3.57 -6.39
C VAL A 73 8.94 -4.97 -6.80
N LEU A 74 9.03 -5.24 -8.10
CA LEU A 74 9.48 -6.56 -8.61
C LEU A 74 10.92 -6.87 -8.20
N ALA A 75 11.82 -5.89 -8.25
CA ALA A 75 13.20 -6.07 -7.80
C ALA A 75 13.27 -6.38 -6.31
N ALA A 76 12.56 -5.61 -5.48
CA ALA A 76 12.48 -5.83 -4.05
C ALA A 76 11.88 -7.20 -3.71
N TYR A 77 10.83 -7.59 -4.42
CA TYR A 77 10.15 -8.87 -4.23
C TYR A 77 11.02 -10.06 -4.64
N ALA A 78 11.76 -9.96 -5.76
CA ALA A 78 12.71 -10.99 -6.16
C ALA A 78 13.81 -11.20 -5.11
N LEU A 79 14.36 -10.10 -4.56
CA LEU A 79 15.32 -10.17 -3.46
C LEU A 79 14.70 -10.78 -2.20
N ALA A 80 13.45 -10.42 -1.89
CA ALA A 80 12.73 -10.95 -0.72
C ALA A 80 12.47 -12.46 -0.85
N ILE A 81 12.09 -12.94 -2.05
CA ILE A 81 11.92 -14.37 -2.31
C ILE A 81 13.25 -15.10 -2.12
N ALA A 82 14.33 -14.60 -2.71
CA ALA A 82 15.65 -15.23 -2.60
C ALA A 82 16.10 -15.32 -1.13
N ALA A 83 15.99 -14.22 -0.38
CA ALA A 83 16.35 -14.18 1.03
C ALA A 83 15.39 -15.02 1.89
N GLY A 84 14.09 -14.95 1.66
CA GLY A 84 13.09 -15.70 2.41
C GLY A 84 13.18 -17.20 2.22
N VAL A 85 13.40 -17.65 0.97
CA VAL A 85 13.63 -19.08 0.67
C VAL A 85 14.91 -19.57 1.34
N LEU A 86 16.00 -18.80 1.22
CA LEU A 86 17.27 -19.16 1.85
C LEU A 86 17.15 -19.28 3.37
N LEU A 87 16.56 -18.27 4.01
CA LEU A 87 16.33 -18.28 5.46
C LEU A 87 15.36 -19.39 5.87
N GLY A 88 14.28 -19.60 5.13
CA GLY A 88 13.30 -20.66 5.39
C GLY A 88 13.94 -22.05 5.33
N VAL A 89 14.80 -22.31 4.33
CA VAL A 89 15.54 -23.56 4.24
C VAL A 89 16.52 -23.72 5.40
N LEU A 90 17.26 -22.66 5.77
CA LEU A 90 18.19 -22.68 6.90
C LEU A 90 17.47 -22.94 8.24
N PHE A 91 16.33 -22.32 8.47
CA PHE A 91 15.50 -22.56 9.66
C PHE A 91 14.94 -23.98 9.72
N GLY A 92 14.55 -24.54 8.56
CA GLY A 92 14.07 -25.94 8.48
C GLY A 92 15.17 -26.99 8.59
N TRP A 93 16.37 -26.70 8.07
CA TRP A 93 17.48 -27.65 8.05
C TRP A 93 18.19 -27.75 9.41
N SER A 94 18.42 -26.61 10.08
CA SER A 94 19.24 -26.54 11.29
C SER A 94 18.48 -26.03 12.49
N ARG A 95 18.20 -26.94 13.44
CA ARG A 95 17.55 -26.62 14.70
C ARG A 95 18.35 -25.58 15.52
N ARG A 96 19.69 -25.68 15.48
CA ARG A 96 20.55 -24.68 16.14
C ARG A 96 20.42 -23.30 15.54
N PHE A 97 20.39 -23.22 14.22
CA PHE A 97 20.23 -21.96 13.50
C PHE A 97 18.85 -21.32 13.83
N HIS A 98 17.81 -22.15 13.83
CA HIS A 98 16.47 -21.71 14.24
C HIS A 98 16.48 -21.14 15.65
N ASP A 99 17.02 -21.87 16.64
CA ASP A 99 16.97 -21.49 18.06
C ASP A 99 17.72 -20.17 18.35
N TYR A 100 18.79 -19.87 17.59
CA TYR A 100 19.55 -18.62 17.74
C TYR A 100 18.98 -17.44 16.93
N CYS A 101 18.52 -17.67 15.71
CA CYS A 101 18.13 -16.58 14.79
C CYS A 101 16.63 -16.24 14.88
N TYR A 102 15.79 -17.22 15.19
CA TYR A 102 14.34 -17.03 15.23
C TYR A 102 13.89 -15.97 16.26
N PRO A 103 14.43 -15.91 17.48
CA PRO A 103 14.06 -14.87 18.44
C PRO A 103 14.37 -13.44 17.95
N ILE A 104 15.48 -13.27 17.21
CA ILE A 104 15.85 -11.98 16.62
C ILE A 104 14.82 -11.60 15.53
N PHE A 105 14.43 -12.56 14.72
CA PHE A 105 13.43 -12.36 13.67
C PHE A 105 12.06 -11.99 14.25
N GLU A 106 11.68 -12.63 15.35
CA GLU A 106 10.44 -12.39 16.05
C GLU A 106 10.39 -11.00 16.72
N LEU A 107 11.53 -10.48 17.17
CA LEU A 107 11.67 -9.12 17.68
C LEU A 107 11.56 -8.05 16.56
N LEU A 108 11.99 -8.36 15.34
CA LEU A 108 11.93 -7.44 14.20
C LEU A 108 10.55 -7.40 13.55
N ARG A 109 9.81 -8.50 13.62
CA ARG A 109 8.50 -8.69 12.97
C ARG A 109 7.45 -7.65 13.35
N PRO A 110 7.27 -7.23 14.62
CA PRO A 110 6.27 -6.22 14.98
C PRO A 110 6.65 -4.79 14.54
N ILE A 111 7.87 -4.55 14.05
CA ILE A 111 8.32 -3.22 13.63
C ILE A 111 7.77 -2.91 12.23
N PRO A 112 6.89 -1.91 12.07
CA PRO A 112 6.38 -1.54 10.75
C PRO A 112 7.52 -1.16 9.80
N PRO A 113 7.48 -1.59 8.52
CA PRO A 113 8.53 -1.25 7.55
C PRO A 113 8.78 0.25 7.40
N ILE A 114 7.75 1.08 7.61
CA ILE A 114 7.86 2.54 7.55
C ILE A 114 8.78 3.11 8.65
N ALA A 115 8.89 2.43 9.79
CA ALA A 115 9.76 2.87 10.88
C ALA A 115 11.26 2.77 10.53
N TRP A 116 11.60 1.94 9.54
CA TRP A 116 12.97 1.77 9.05
C TRP A 116 13.43 2.89 8.09
N ILE A 117 12.49 3.71 7.58
CA ILE A 117 12.79 4.72 6.55
C ILE A 117 13.91 5.68 6.99
N PRO A 118 13.90 6.28 8.19
CA PRO A 118 14.99 7.20 8.60
C PRO A 118 16.35 6.53 8.61
N LEU A 119 16.44 5.30 9.11
CA LEU A 119 17.67 4.53 9.18
C LEU A 119 18.18 4.16 7.79
N ILE A 120 17.29 3.72 6.91
CA ILE A 120 17.60 3.37 5.53
C ILE A 120 18.11 4.59 4.75
N ILE A 121 17.45 5.75 4.92
CA ILE A 121 17.90 6.99 4.27
C ILE A 121 19.26 7.41 4.79
N MET A 122 19.54 7.25 6.07
CA MET A 122 20.84 7.57 6.65
C MET A 122 21.97 6.69 6.08
N TRP A 123 21.71 5.41 5.78
CA TRP A 123 22.71 4.48 5.25
C TRP A 123 22.85 4.51 3.73
N LEU A 124 21.72 4.56 3.01
CA LEU A 124 21.67 4.43 1.55
C LEU A 124 21.43 5.77 0.82
N GLY A 125 21.19 6.85 1.58
CA GLY A 125 20.83 8.13 1.02
C GLY A 125 19.38 8.17 0.47
N ILE A 126 19.01 9.33 -0.10
CA ILE A 126 17.71 9.51 -0.75
C ILE A 126 17.83 9.02 -2.21
N GLY A 127 17.14 7.95 -2.56
CA GLY A 127 17.20 7.44 -3.94
C GLY A 127 16.44 6.14 -4.16
N GLU A 128 16.67 5.50 -5.29
CA GLU A 128 16.07 4.23 -5.65
C GLU A 128 16.49 3.07 -4.73
N PRO A 129 17.78 2.96 -4.27
CA PRO A 129 18.17 1.90 -3.35
C PRO A 129 17.38 1.91 -2.05
N SER A 130 17.13 3.09 -1.48
CA SER A 130 16.37 3.22 -0.24
C SER A 130 14.92 2.77 -0.39
N LYS A 131 14.29 3.09 -1.52
CA LYS A 131 12.92 2.66 -1.83
C LYS A 131 12.83 1.13 -1.97
N ILE A 132 13.82 0.53 -2.66
CA ILE A 132 13.90 -0.94 -2.81
C ILE A 132 14.12 -1.59 -1.44
N ALA A 133 14.99 -1.05 -0.59
CA ALA A 133 15.25 -1.58 0.74
C ALA A 133 14.01 -1.57 1.64
N VAL A 134 13.21 -0.49 1.64
CA VAL A 134 11.94 -0.43 2.38
C VAL A 134 10.96 -1.50 1.89
N CYS A 135 10.80 -1.63 0.56
CA CYS A 135 9.94 -2.66 -0.02
C CYS A 135 10.43 -4.08 0.31
N PHE A 136 11.75 -4.30 0.30
CA PHE A 136 12.38 -5.56 0.66
C PHE A 136 12.08 -5.94 2.13
N ILE A 137 12.32 -5.04 3.08
CA ILE A 137 12.04 -5.28 4.50
C ILE A 137 10.55 -5.58 4.71
N GLY A 138 9.67 -4.81 4.05
CA GLY A 138 8.23 -5.05 4.12
C GLY A 138 7.76 -6.36 3.50
N SER A 139 8.58 -7.01 2.66
CA SER A 139 8.25 -8.28 2.01
C SER A 139 8.89 -9.51 2.70
N VAL A 140 10.02 -9.33 3.39
CA VAL A 140 10.77 -10.43 4.03
C VAL A 140 10.26 -10.75 5.43
N VAL A 141 9.64 -9.76 6.10
CA VAL A 141 9.28 -9.84 7.53
C VAL A 141 7.75 -9.94 7.80
N PRO A 142 6.89 -10.39 6.92
CA PRO A 142 5.46 -10.54 7.22
C PRO A 142 5.15 -11.65 8.24
#